data_d8066c248eb8f50bb04b8f616887a3bd
#
_entry.id   d8066c248eb8f50bb04b8f616887a3bd
#
_cell.length_a   1.000
_cell.length_b   1.000
_cell.length_c   1.000
_cell.angle_alpha   90.00
_cell.angle_beta   90.00
_cell.angle_gamma   90.00
#
_symmetry.space_group_name_H-M   'P 1'
#
loop_
_entity.id
_entity.type
_entity.pdbx_description
1 polymer ?
#
loop_
_entity_poly.entity_id
_entity_poly.type
_entity_poly.pdbx_seq_one_letter_code
_entity_poly.pdbx_strand_id
1 'polypeptide(L)'
;MNHPAPPPLRTIAVDDEPLALGLVSSFVQKTPFLELVGKFGSAVEALKYLHEHPGTVDLAFLDIQMQELNGLELARVLGPTGPRVVFTTAFSQYALDGYRVDALDYLVKPFNYEEFLRAAGKARAYAELVSQHGSGPAPAPEEEEYLFLKAEYQLVRVALSDVLYVEGLKDYVKVHLKSTPRALLSLMSLKAMEEKLPARRFMRIHRSFIVALDKIEAVRRLTVQIGAVTIPVGDQYKDTFLLFLSRWT
;
A
#
# COMPACT_ATOMS: atom_id res chain seq x y z
N MET A 1 18.42 22.14 -22.02
CA MET A 1 17.24 22.92 -21.58
C MET A 1 17.13 22.69 -20.08
N ASN A 2 17.39 23.74 -19.26
CA ASN A 2 17.29 23.63 -17.81
C ASN A 2 15.80 23.61 -17.45
N HIS A 3 15.23 22.45 -17.12
CA HIS A 3 13.97 22.41 -16.42
C HIS A 3 14.21 22.99 -15.00
N PRO A 4 13.39 23.96 -14.55
CA PRO A 4 13.47 24.41 -13.16
C PRO A 4 13.27 23.21 -12.24
N ALA A 5 14.06 23.14 -11.16
CA ALA A 5 13.90 22.08 -10.17
C ALA A 5 12.45 22.12 -9.61
N PRO A 6 11.79 20.97 -9.41
CA PRO A 6 10.46 20.95 -8.85
C PRO A 6 10.46 21.62 -7.46
N PRO A 7 9.35 22.28 -7.06
CA PRO A 7 9.25 22.91 -5.75
C PRO A 7 9.42 21.88 -4.62
N PRO A 8 9.94 22.29 -3.46
CA PRO A 8 10.07 21.39 -2.32
C PRO A 8 8.69 20.91 -1.84
N LEU A 9 8.63 19.67 -1.33
CA LEU A 9 7.42 19.12 -0.74
C LEU A 9 7.13 19.78 0.61
N ARG A 10 5.96 20.40 0.72
CA ARG A 10 5.48 21.00 1.96
C ARG A 10 5.17 19.89 2.97
N THR A 11 5.95 19.84 4.03
CA THR A 11 6.03 18.69 4.93
C THR A 11 5.64 19.09 6.36
N ILE A 12 4.85 18.26 7.02
CA ILE A 12 4.59 18.37 8.46
C ILE A 12 5.22 17.18 9.20
N ALA A 13 5.55 17.41 10.47
CA ALA A 13 5.97 16.38 11.41
C ALA A 13 5.00 16.35 12.61
N VAL A 14 4.57 15.15 13.02
CA VAL A 14 3.62 14.95 14.12
C VAL A 14 4.13 13.83 15.02
N ASP A 15 4.40 14.15 16.28
CA ASP A 15 4.94 13.22 17.27
C ASP A 15 4.73 13.82 18.66
N ASP A 16 4.15 13.09 19.63
CA ASP A 16 3.91 13.57 20.97
C ASP A 16 5.17 13.56 21.85
N GLU A 17 6.25 12.91 21.36
CA GLU A 17 7.56 12.95 21.99
C GLU A 17 8.40 14.12 21.45
N PRO A 18 8.72 15.17 22.26
CA PRO A 18 9.40 16.37 21.77
C PRO A 18 10.77 16.12 21.12
N LEU A 19 11.51 15.11 21.60
CA LEU A 19 12.81 14.76 21.04
C LEU A 19 12.69 14.12 19.66
N ALA A 20 11.74 13.22 19.48
CA ALA A 20 11.46 12.59 18.19
C ALA A 20 10.91 13.60 17.18
N LEU A 21 9.97 14.44 17.57
CA LEU A 21 9.47 15.57 16.79
C LEU A 21 10.61 16.51 16.36
N GLY A 22 11.52 16.84 17.29
CA GLY A 22 12.70 17.66 17.00
C GLY A 22 13.64 17.01 16.00
N LEU A 23 13.88 15.70 16.12
CA LEU A 23 14.74 14.92 15.22
C LEU A 23 14.18 14.93 13.80
N VAL A 24 12.90 14.53 13.63
CA VAL A 24 12.23 14.51 12.31
C VAL A 24 12.24 15.91 11.70
N SER A 25 11.88 16.94 12.46
CA SER A 25 11.90 18.34 12.01
C SER A 25 13.28 18.77 11.52
N SER A 26 14.35 18.38 12.24
CA SER A 26 15.73 18.68 11.83
C SER A 26 16.13 17.97 10.54
N PHE A 27 15.67 16.73 10.33
CA PHE A 27 15.93 15.98 9.11
C PHE A 27 15.19 16.58 7.92
N VAL A 28 13.92 16.99 8.09
CA VAL A 28 13.17 17.73 7.07
C VAL A 28 13.92 18.98 6.65
N GLN A 29 14.35 19.81 7.60
CA GLN A 29 15.07 21.08 7.34
C GLN A 29 16.43 20.86 6.64
N LYS A 30 17.09 19.74 6.88
CA LYS A 30 18.37 19.38 6.21
C LYS A 30 18.18 18.85 4.79
N THR A 31 16.96 18.49 4.40
CA THR A 31 16.66 17.83 3.12
C THR A 31 16.21 18.88 2.09
N PRO A 32 17.00 19.17 1.04
CA PRO A 32 16.77 20.33 0.14
C PRO A 32 15.43 20.31 -0.63
N PHE A 33 14.82 19.13 -0.81
CA PHE A 33 13.57 18.95 -1.53
C PHE A 33 12.34 18.84 -0.60
N LEU A 34 12.52 19.12 0.70
CA LEU A 34 11.43 19.22 1.69
C LEU A 34 11.39 20.63 2.28
N GLU A 35 10.18 21.08 2.61
CA GLU A 35 9.91 22.34 3.31
C GLU A 35 9.07 22.05 4.55
N LEU A 36 9.59 22.31 5.73
CA LEU A 36 8.84 22.13 6.98
C LEU A 36 7.82 23.26 7.15
N VAL A 37 6.53 22.95 6.92
CA VAL A 37 5.42 23.92 7.05
C VAL A 37 4.68 23.83 8.39
N GLY A 38 4.89 22.76 9.15
CA GLY A 38 4.29 22.58 10.47
C GLY A 38 4.93 21.47 11.28
N LYS A 39 4.88 21.61 12.62
CA LYS A 39 5.24 20.56 13.58
C LYS A 39 4.22 20.57 14.70
N PHE A 40 3.72 19.40 15.06
CA PHE A 40 2.59 19.23 15.97
C PHE A 40 2.90 18.17 17.02
N GLY A 41 2.57 18.46 18.28
CA GLY A 41 2.71 17.54 19.39
C GLY A 41 1.53 16.59 19.56
N SER A 42 0.51 16.68 18.70
CA SER A 42 -0.63 15.77 18.72
C SER A 42 -1.27 15.63 17.33
N ALA A 43 -1.90 14.47 17.10
CA ALA A 43 -2.67 14.23 15.89
C ALA A 43 -3.88 15.17 15.74
N VAL A 44 -4.48 15.59 16.86
CA VAL A 44 -5.64 16.51 16.88
C VAL A 44 -5.24 17.89 16.38
N GLU A 45 -4.07 18.41 16.83
CA GLU A 45 -3.55 19.70 16.34
C GLU A 45 -3.22 19.63 14.84
N ALA A 46 -2.60 18.54 14.40
CA ALA A 46 -2.30 18.33 12.98
C ALA A 46 -3.59 18.24 12.12
N LEU A 47 -4.61 17.52 12.59
CA LEU A 47 -5.90 17.42 11.93
C LEU A 47 -6.58 18.78 11.79
N LYS A 48 -6.58 19.58 12.85
CA LYS A 48 -7.12 20.95 12.82
C LYS A 48 -6.38 21.81 11.79
N TYR A 49 -5.07 21.80 11.80
CA TYR A 49 -4.25 22.55 10.85
C TYR A 49 -4.56 22.13 9.38
N LEU A 50 -4.62 20.83 9.11
CA LEU A 50 -4.90 20.31 7.77
C LEU A 50 -6.31 20.66 7.29
N HIS A 51 -7.28 20.73 8.20
CA HIS A 51 -8.65 21.13 7.90
C HIS A 51 -8.74 22.63 7.59
N GLU A 52 -8.01 23.47 8.30
CA GLU A 52 -7.95 24.91 8.09
C GLU A 52 -7.14 25.31 6.85
N HIS A 53 -6.21 24.44 6.39
CA HIS A 53 -5.29 24.69 5.29
C HIS A 53 -5.34 23.55 4.23
N PRO A 54 -6.47 23.31 3.58
CA PRO A 54 -6.62 22.18 2.64
C PRO A 54 -5.66 22.33 1.44
N GLY A 55 -4.99 21.22 1.08
CA GLY A 55 -4.09 21.18 -0.06
C GLY A 55 -2.76 21.93 0.11
N THR A 56 -2.42 22.36 1.34
CA THR A 56 -1.17 23.08 1.62
C THR A 56 -0.04 22.17 2.09
N VAL A 57 -0.31 20.89 2.34
CA VAL A 57 0.65 19.89 2.81
C VAL A 57 0.70 18.75 1.82
N ASP A 58 1.91 18.37 1.42
CA ASP A 58 2.17 17.30 0.44
C ASP A 58 2.60 16.00 1.14
N LEU A 59 3.31 16.11 2.28
CA LEU A 59 3.88 14.98 3.02
C LEU A 59 3.69 15.16 4.52
N ALA A 60 3.35 14.08 5.22
CA ALA A 60 3.28 14.05 6.68
C ALA A 60 4.15 12.91 7.24
N PHE A 61 5.06 13.22 8.14
CA PHE A 61 5.70 12.24 9.03
C PHE A 61 4.87 12.13 10.29
N LEU A 62 4.28 10.95 10.54
CA LEU A 62 3.35 10.72 11.64
C LEU A 62 3.88 9.65 12.59
N ASP A 63 4.02 9.96 13.86
CA ASP A 63 4.17 8.90 14.85
C ASP A 63 2.89 8.07 14.93
N ILE A 64 3.05 6.75 15.08
CA ILE A 64 1.89 5.85 15.21
C ILE A 64 1.30 5.96 16.60
N GLN A 65 2.15 6.01 17.65
CA GLN A 65 1.72 5.98 19.03
C GLN A 65 1.60 7.39 19.60
N MET A 66 0.44 7.97 19.48
CA MET A 66 0.08 9.25 20.11
C MET A 66 -1.17 9.10 20.96
N GLN A 67 -1.32 9.96 21.96
CA GLN A 67 -2.51 10.01 22.81
C GLN A 67 -3.72 10.54 22.02
N GLU A 68 -4.93 10.22 22.51
CA GLU A 68 -6.24 10.62 21.95
C GLU A 68 -6.53 10.06 20.55
N LEU A 69 -5.74 10.43 19.57
CA LEU A 69 -5.84 9.99 18.17
C LEU A 69 -4.47 9.48 17.70
N ASN A 70 -4.35 8.20 17.38
CA ASN A 70 -3.10 7.64 16.89
C ASN A 70 -2.84 7.99 15.42
N GLY A 71 -1.58 7.85 14.96
CA GLY A 71 -1.20 8.21 13.59
C GLY A 71 -1.93 7.43 12.50
N LEU A 72 -2.27 6.16 12.74
CA LEU A 72 -3.03 5.34 11.79
C LEU A 72 -4.49 5.83 11.67
N GLU A 73 -5.09 6.24 12.77
CA GLU A 73 -6.44 6.81 12.77
C GLU A 73 -6.46 8.17 12.06
N LEU A 74 -5.47 9.03 12.34
CA LEU A 74 -5.31 10.31 11.65
C LEU A 74 -5.21 10.08 10.13
N ALA A 75 -4.35 9.20 9.69
CA ALA A 75 -4.16 8.91 8.26
C ALA A 75 -5.45 8.38 7.60
N ARG A 76 -6.26 7.56 8.30
CA ARG A 76 -7.58 7.11 7.81
C ARG A 76 -8.56 8.27 7.65
N VAL A 77 -8.58 9.20 8.63
CA VAL A 77 -9.45 10.39 8.58
C VAL A 77 -9.07 11.31 7.42
N LEU A 78 -7.77 11.47 7.15
CA LEU A 78 -7.28 12.28 6.04
C LEU A 78 -7.64 11.67 4.67
N GLY A 79 -7.71 10.36 4.58
CA GLY A 79 -8.12 9.65 3.37
C GLY A 79 -7.16 9.85 2.18
N PRO A 80 -7.56 9.41 0.98
CA PRO A 80 -6.68 9.40 -0.20
C PRO A 80 -6.40 10.79 -0.80
N THR A 81 -7.17 11.80 -0.41
CA THR A 81 -6.98 13.20 -0.86
C THR A 81 -6.12 14.03 0.10
N GLY A 82 -5.74 13.46 1.23
CA GLY A 82 -4.83 14.07 2.20
C GLY A 82 -3.37 14.05 1.78
N PRO A 83 -2.48 14.59 2.61
CA PRO A 83 -1.03 14.48 2.40
C PRO A 83 -0.60 13.02 2.39
N ARG A 84 0.44 12.71 1.65
CA ARG A 84 1.07 11.40 1.71
C ARG A 84 1.73 11.19 3.06
N VAL A 85 1.73 9.96 3.56
CA VAL A 85 2.16 9.66 4.93
C VAL A 85 3.39 8.77 4.92
N VAL A 86 4.36 9.11 5.76
CA VAL A 86 5.43 8.24 6.24
C VAL A 86 5.25 8.08 7.73
N PHE A 87 5.09 6.86 8.19
CA PHE A 87 4.97 6.59 9.62
C PHE A 87 6.32 6.50 10.30
N THR A 88 6.39 6.99 11.55
CA THR A 88 7.47 6.72 12.49
C THR A 88 6.92 5.89 13.65
N THR A 89 7.67 4.93 14.18
CA THR A 89 7.18 4.06 15.26
C THR A 89 8.32 3.40 16.04
N ALA A 90 8.14 3.21 17.33
CA ALA A 90 9.05 2.39 18.15
C ALA A 90 8.86 0.87 17.94
N PHE A 91 7.79 0.43 17.30
CA PHE A 91 7.41 -0.97 17.20
C PHE A 91 7.35 -1.46 15.74
N SER A 92 8.21 -2.39 15.41
CA SER A 92 8.26 -3.04 14.08
C SER A 92 6.98 -3.81 13.72
N GLN A 93 6.17 -4.21 14.69
CA GLN A 93 4.91 -4.92 14.46
C GLN A 93 3.84 -4.03 13.80
N TYR A 94 3.84 -2.72 14.01
CA TYR A 94 2.91 -1.80 13.36
C TYR A 94 3.21 -1.58 11.86
N ALA A 95 4.40 -1.92 11.41
CA ALA A 95 4.67 -2.03 9.97
C ALA A 95 3.77 -3.08 9.29
N LEU A 96 3.19 -4.02 10.06
CA LEU A 96 2.22 -5.03 9.58
C LEU A 96 0.77 -4.51 9.60
N ASP A 97 0.40 -3.66 10.56
CA ASP A 97 -0.96 -3.07 10.65
C ASP A 97 -1.15 -1.87 9.71
N GLY A 98 -0.08 -1.24 9.29
CA GLY A 98 -0.06 -0.13 8.35
C GLY A 98 -0.56 -0.46 6.94
N TYR A 99 -0.75 -1.72 6.62
CA TYR A 99 -1.37 -2.17 5.36
C TYR A 99 -2.83 -1.74 5.15
N ARG A 100 -3.46 -1.19 6.18
CA ARG A 100 -4.82 -0.63 6.08
C ARG A 100 -4.83 0.87 5.78
N VAL A 101 -3.66 1.50 5.68
CA VAL A 101 -3.48 2.91 5.41
C VAL A 101 -2.42 3.06 4.32
N ASP A 102 -2.74 3.81 3.28
CA ASP A 102 -1.89 4.06 2.10
C ASP A 102 -0.67 4.95 2.49
N ALA A 103 0.32 4.37 3.18
CA ALA A 103 1.54 5.03 3.60
C ALA A 103 2.69 4.77 2.61
N LEU A 104 3.50 5.79 2.34
CA LEU A 104 4.66 5.67 1.45
C LEU A 104 5.80 4.84 2.05
N ASP A 105 6.01 4.94 3.36
CA ASP A 105 7.05 4.18 4.06
C ASP A 105 6.82 4.13 5.58
N TYR A 106 7.66 3.34 6.26
CA TYR A 106 7.72 3.19 7.72
C TYR A 106 9.16 3.35 8.20
N LEU A 107 9.36 4.18 9.23
CA LEU A 107 10.63 4.39 9.91
C LEU A 107 10.53 3.84 11.33
N VAL A 108 11.31 2.81 11.64
CA VAL A 108 11.36 2.22 12.98
C VAL A 108 12.36 2.99 13.83
N LYS A 109 11.90 3.57 14.94
CA LYS A 109 12.76 4.28 15.91
C LYS A 109 13.66 3.27 16.66
N PRO A 110 14.96 3.56 16.88
CA PRO A 110 15.68 4.73 16.40
C PRO A 110 16.08 4.59 14.91
N PHE A 111 15.89 5.63 14.11
CA PHE A 111 16.32 5.70 12.72
C PHE A 111 17.31 6.85 12.49
N ASN A 112 18.18 6.68 11.52
CA ASN A 112 19.19 7.66 11.14
C ASN A 112 18.74 8.52 9.93
N TYR A 113 19.57 9.50 9.56
CA TYR A 113 19.27 10.40 8.45
C TYR A 113 19.22 9.69 7.09
N GLU A 114 20.00 8.61 6.89
CA GLU A 114 20.00 7.83 5.65
C GLU A 114 18.67 7.12 5.44
N GLU A 115 18.13 6.48 6.49
CA GLU A 115 16.81 5.83 6.48
C GLU A 115 15.69 6.83 6.23
N PHE A 116 15.77 8.00 6.90
CA PHE A 116 14.85 9.12 6.67
C PHE A 116 14.92 9.60 5.21
N LEU A 117 16.11 9.81 4.66
CA LEU A 117 16.31 10.28 3.30
C LEU A 117 15.76 9.30 2.25
N ARG A 118 15.88 7.99 2.51
CA ARG A 118 15.29 6.96 1.66
C ARG A 118 13.77 7.07 1.62
N ALA A 119 13.11 7.23 2.78
CA ALA A 119 11.66 7.41 2.85
C ALA A 119 11.20 8.72 2.20
N ALA A 120 11.90 9.82 2.46
CA ALA A 120 11.64 11.11 1.83
C ALA A 120 11.85 11.06 0.30
N GLY A 121 12.83 10.29 -0.18
CA GLY A 121 13.08 10.06 -1.60
C GLY A 121 11.90 9.37 -2.30
N LYS A 122 11.22 8.43 -1.64
CA LYS A 122 10.00 7.81 -2.16
C LYS A 122 8.88 8.84 -2.33
N ALA A 123 8.71 9.75 -1.35
CA ALA A 123 7.72 10.82 -1.43
C ALA A 123 8.00 11.77 -2.60
N ARG A 124 9.26 12.12 -2.82
CA ARG A 124 9.67 12.94 -3.97
C ARG A 124 9.39 12.25 -5.30
N ALA A 125 9.79 11.00 -5.46
CA ALA A 125 9.54 10.23 -6.68
C ALA A 125 8.03 10.12 -6.97
N TYR A 126 7.21 9.91 -5.95
CA TYR A 126 5.76 9.91 -6.08
C TYR A 126 5.22 11.27 -6.58
N ALA A 127 5.65 12.38 -5.97
CA ALA A 127 5.22 13.72 -6.38
C ALA A 127 5.64 14.07 -7.82
N GLU A 128 6.84 13.66 -8.24
CA GLU A 128 7.32 13.83 -9.61
C GLU A 128 6.47 13.04 -10.62
N LEU A 129 6.06 11.81 -10.29
CA LEU A 129 5.16 11.01 -11.13
C LEU A 129 3.78 11.67 -11.29
N VAL A 130 3.21 12.18 -10.20
CA VAL A 130 1.92 12.88 -10.22
C VAL A 130 1.98 14.18 -11.04
N SER A 131 3.08 14.94 -10.92
CA SER A 131 3.25 16.22 -11.66
C SER A 131 3.45 16.04 -13.16
N GLN A 132 4.06 14.94 -13.60
CA GLN A 132 4.28 14.66 -15.02
C GLN A 132 3.01 14.23 -15.78
N HIS A 133 1.96 13.81 -15.06
CA HIS A 133 0.71 13.31 -15.65
C HIS A 133 -0.43 14.33 -15.68
N GLY A 134 -0.16 15.63 -15.46
CA GLY A 134 -1.03 16.83 -15.64
C GLY A 134 -2.55 16.60 -15.55
N SER A 135 -3.18 17.03 -14.44
CA SER A 135 -4.59 17.46 -14.27
C SER A 135 -5.72 16.66 -14.98
N GLY A 136 -5.65 15.35 -14.92
CA GLY A 136 -6.80 14.46 -15.07
C GLY A 136 -6.83 13.58 -13.81
N PRO A 137 -7.91 12.86 -13.47
CA PRO A 137 -7.78 11.77 -12.55
C PRO A 137 -6.76 10.83 -13.19
N ALA A 138 -5.50 10.93 -12.72
CA ALA A 138 -4.47 10.01 -13.11
C ALA A 138 -5.03 8.62 -12.85
N PRO A 139 -4.90 7.64 -13.78
CA PRO A 139 -4.91 6.26 -13.37
C PRO A 139 -3.87 6.21 -12.25
N ALA A 140 -4.30 5.86 -11.04
CA ALA A 140 -3.38 5.66 -9.92
C ALA A 140 -2.18 4.90 -10.51
N PRO A 141 -0.91 5.33 -10.29
CA PRO A 141 0.20 4.50 -10.67
C PRO A 141 -0.18 3.13 -10.14
N GLU A 142 -0.06 2.09 -10.94
CA GLU A 142 -0.28 0.73 -10.48
C GLU A 142 0.71 0.55 -9.34
N GLU A 143 0.29 0.92 -8.14
CA GLU A 143 1.05 0.66 -6.92
C GLU A 143 1.26 -0.83 -6.97
N GLU A 144 2.51 -1.25 -7.07
CA GLU A 144 2.83 -2.65 -6.90
C GLU A 144 2.39 -3.01 -5.48
N GLU A 145 1.12 -3.38 -5.37
CA GLU A 145 0.55 -3.88 -4.13
C GLU A 145 1.27 -5.18 -3.80
N TYR A 146 1.79 -5.27 -2.61
CA TYR A 146 2.53 -6.44 -2.16
C TYR A 146 1.73 -7.25 -1.15
N LEU A 147 1.81 -8.56 -1.29
CA LEU A 147 1.31 -9.53 -0.32
C LEU A 147 2.50 -10.09 0.47
N PHE A 148 2.39 -10.15 1.79
CA PHE A 148 3.39 -10.79 2.63
C PHE A 148 2.89 -12.15 3.08
N LEU A 149 3.66 -13.17 2.75
CA LEU A 149 3.36 -14.56 3.03
C LEU A 149 4.44 -15.18 3.92
N LYS A 150 4.02 -15.92 4.95
CA LYS A 150 4.92 -16.81 5.66
C LYS A 150 5.13 -18.06 4.81
N ALA A 151 6.29 -18.18 4.18
CA ALA A 151 6.70 -19.35 3.42
C ALA A 151 8.07 -19.82 3.90
N GLU A 152 8.25 -21.13 4.13
CA GLU A 152 9.53 -21.74 4.51
C GLU A 152 10.23 -21.03 5.68
N TYR A 153 9.49 -20.70 6.77
CA TYR A 153 9.98 -19.97 7.95
C TYR A 153 10.44 -18.52 7.70
N GLN A 154 10.15 -17.97 6.53
CA GLN A 154 10.48 -16.59 6.14
C GLN A 154 9.22 -15.81 5.80
N LEU A 155 9.29 -14.49 5.96
CA LEU A 155 8.27 -13.57 5.43
C LEU A 155 8.68 -13.16 4.02
N VAL A 156 7.96 -13.66 3.01
CA VAL A 156 8.23 -13.38 1.59
C VAL A 156 7.30 -12.27 1.11
N ARG A 157 7.87 -11.22 0.54
CA ARG A 157 7.13 -10.15 -0.14
C ARG A 157 6.84 -10.57 -1.58
N VAL A 158 5.58 -10.56 -1.96
CA VAL A 158 5.09 -10.93 -3.29
C VAL A 158 4.35 -9.75 -3.91
N ALA A 159 4.74 -9.28 -5.08
CA ALA A 159 3.98 -8.28 -5.82
C ALA A 159 2.64 -8.89 -6.27
N LEU A 160 1.52 -8.20 -6.03
CA LEU A 160 0.21 -8.69 -6.46
C LEU A 160 0.10 -8.77 -8.00
N SER A 161 0.86 -7.94 -8.72
CA SER A 161 1.01 -7.99 -10.18
C SER A 161 1.66 -9.28 -10.69
N ASP A 162 2.44 -9.95 -9.83
CA ASP A 162 3.11 -11.22 -10.13
C ASP A 162 2.25 -12.45 -9.84
N VAL A 163 1.17 -12.31 -9.04
CA VAL A 163 0.27 -13.41 -8.69
C VAL A 163 -0.60 -13.78 -9.89
N LEU A 164 -0.56 -15.04 -10.28
CA LEU A 164 -1.43 -15.62 -11.33
C LEU A 164 -2.75 -16.13 -10.72
N TYR A 165 -2.64 -17.00 -9.75
CA TYR A 165 -3.77 -17.57 -9.02
C TYR A 165 -3.30 -18.20 -7.70
N VAL A 166 -4.24 -18.43 -6.80
CA VAL A 166 -4.01 -19.10 -5.52
C VAL A 166 -4.82 -20.39 -5.47
N GLU A 167 -4.16 -21.50 -5.11
CA GLU A 167 -4.73 -22.82 -4.94
C GLU A 167 -4.78 -23.18 -3.45
N GLY A 168 -5.95 -23.58 -2.95
CA GLY A 168 -6.13 -24.10 -1.59
C GLY A 168 -5.69 -25.54 -1.48
N LEU A 169 -4.82 -25.85 -0.51
CA LEU A 169 -4.33 -27.18 -0.22
C LEU A 169 -4.45 -27.49 1.27
N LYS A 170 -5.60 -28.01 1.73
CA LYS A 170 -5.91 -28.26 3.15
C LYS A 170 -5.69 -26.99 4.00
N ASP A 171 -4.72 -27.00 4.90
CA ASP A 171 -4.37 -25.91 5.80
C ASP A 171 -3.39 -24.89 5.17
N TYR A 172 -2.99 -25.11 3.92
CA TYR A 172 -2.06 -24.29 3.17
C TYR A 172 -2.71 -23.68 1.95
N VAL A 173 -2.10 -22.62 1.46
CA VAL A 173 -2.34 -22.10 0.10
C VAL A 173 -1.04 -22.17 -0.70
N LYS A 174 -1.19 -22.47 -1.99
CA LYS A 174 -0.13 -22.33 -2.99
C LYS A 174 -0.38 -21.06 -3.79
N VAL A 175 0.54 -20.13 -3.74
CA VAL A 175 0.50 -18.92 -4.55
C VAL A 175 1.37 -19.12 -5.79
N HIS A 176 0.72 -19.13 -6.96
CA HIS A 176 1.38 -19.29 -8.24
C HIS A 176 1.73 -17.92 -8.81
N LEU A 177 3.02 -17.75 -9.18
CA LEU A 177 3.59 -16.48 -9.62
C LEU A 177 3.99 -16.55 -11.09
N LYS A 178 3.96 -15.41 -11.77
CA LYS A 178 4.45 -15.28 -13.14
C LYS A 178 5.98 -15.38 -13.22
N SER A 179 6.68 -14.81 -12.21
CA SER A 179 8.15 -14.72 -12.17
C SER A 179 8.85 -16.05 -11.88
N THR A 180 8.15 -17.03 -11.31
CA THR A 180 8.75 -18.32 -10.93
C THR A 180 7.78 -19.48 -11.12
N PRO A 181 8.25 -20.61 -11.67
CA PRO A 181 7.42 -21.81 -11.83
C PRO A 181 7.12 -22.52 -10.50
N ARG A 182 7.89 -22.23 -9.44
CA ARG A 182 7.68 -22.80 -8.11
C ARG A 182 6.66 -21.99 -7.34
N ALA A 183 5.53 -22.60 -6.99
CA ALA A 183 4.53 -21.97 -6.15
C ALA A 183 5.05 -21.74 -4.73
N LEU A 184 4.70 -20.61 -4.12
CA LEU A 184 4.95 -20.32 -2.71
C LEU A 184 3.88 -20.99 -1.85
N LEU A 185 4.31 -21.76 -0.85
CA LEU A 185 3.44 -22.39 0.14
C LEU A 185 3.34 -21.51 1.38
N SER A 186 2.12 -21.17 1.79
CA SER A 186 1.87 -20.42 3.03
C SER A 186 0.83 -21.12 3.90
N LEU A 187 1.10 -21.20 5.20
CA LEU A 187 0.20 -21.80 6.20
C LEU A 187 -0.93 -20.82 6.49
N MET A 188 -2.00 -20.91 5.74
CA MET A 188 -3.25 -20.18 5.94
C MET A 188 -4.38 -20.80 5.12
N SER A 189 -5.63 -20.52 5.52
CA SER A 189 -6.80 -20.96 4.75
C SER A 189 -6.99 -20.09 3.49
N LEU A 190 -7.65 -20.66 2.46
CA LEU A 190 -8.00 -19.91 1.27
C LEU A 190 -8.94 -18.73 1.57
N LYS A 191 -9.80 -18.85 2.59
CA LYS A 191 -10.65 -17.74 3.07
C LYS A 191 -9.82 -16.59 3.64
N ALA A 192 -8.83 -16.88 4.48
CA ALA A 192 -7.93 -15.86 5.02
C ALA A 192 -7.08 -15.19 3.92
N MET A 193 -6.75 -15.92 2.86
CA MET A 193 -6.10 -15.36 1.68
C MET A 193 -7.04 -14.44 0.90
N GLU A 194 -8.29 -14.83 0.69
CA GLU A 194 -9.31 -14.04 0.02
C GLU A 194 -9.53 -12.67 0.71
N GLU A 195 -9.54 -12.64 2.05
CA GLU A 195 -9.67 -11.43 2.85
C GLU A 195 -8.46 -10.47 2.71
N LYS A 196 -7.28 -11.00 2.35
CA LYS A 196 -6.05 -10.22 2.15
C LYS A 196 -5.88 -9.70 0.72
N LEU A 197 -6.54 -10.32 -0.24
CA LEU A 197 -6.42 -9.95 -1.65
C LEU A 197 -7.48 -8.89 -2.02
N PRO A 198 -7.10 -7.82 -2.75
CA PRO A 198 -8.06 -6.81 -3.16
C PRO A 198 -9.08 -7.37 -4.15
N ALA A 199 -10.37 -7.30 -3.80
CA ALA A 199 -11.47 -7.84 -4.59
C ALA A 199 -11.61 -7.22 -6.00
N ARG A 200 -11.01 -6.04 -6.24
CA ARG A 200 -10.94 -5.40 -7.57
C ARG A 200 -10.01 -6.14 -8.54
N ARG A 201 -9.01 -6.88 -8.01
CA ARG A 201 -7.98 -7.59 -8.80
C ARG A 201 -8.10 -9.11 -8.72
N PHE A 202 -8.69 -9.62 -7.66
CA PHE A 202 -8.77 -11.05 -7.41
C PHE A 202 -10.21 -11.47 -7.15
N MET A 203 -10.56 -12.64 -7.65
CA MET A 203 -11.88 -13.23 -7.44
C MET A 203 -11.76 -14.70 -7.09
N ARG A 204 -12.48 -15.12 -6.07
CA ARG A 204 -12.66 -16.54 -5.80
C ARG A 204 -13.68 -17.12 -6.76
N ILE A 205 -13.27 -18.07 -7.58
CA ILE A 205 -14.12 -18.69 -8.61
C ILE A 205 -14.39 -20.18 -8.35
N HIS A 206 -13.72 -20.73 -7.34
CA HIS A 206 -13.90 -22.14 -6.95
C HIS A 206 -13.65 -22.29 -5.45
N ARG A 207 -14.16 -23.40 -4.84
CA ARG A 207 -13.89 -23.73 -3.43
C ARG A 207 -12.39 -23.78 -3.12
N SER A 208 -11.55 -24.08 -4.12
CA SER A 208 -10.10 -24.21 -3.98
C SER A 208 -9.29 -23.21 -4.79
N PHE A 209 -9.90 -22.25 -5.48
CA PHE A 209 -9.14 -21.30 -6.31
C PHE A 209 -9.62 -19.85 -6.19
N ILE A 210 -8.64 -18.96 -6.09
CA ILE A 210 -8.77 -17.51 -6.30
C ILE A 210 -7.90 -17.14 -7.48
N VAL A 211 -8.41 -16.37 -8.44
CA VAL A 211 -7.69 -15.98 -9.66
C VAL A 211 -7.45 -14.47 -9.71
N ALA A 212 -6.33 -14.07 -10.30
CA ALA A 212 -6.08 -12.70 -10.68
C ALA A 212 -6.87 -12.40 -11.97
N LEU A 213 -7.75 -11.38 -11.90
CA LEU A 213 -8.70 -11.06 -12.98
C LEU A 213 -8.00 -10.54 -14.24
N ASP A 214 -6.91 -9.79 -14.06
CA ASP A 214 -6.07 -9.26 -15.14
C ASP A 214 -5.18 -10.32 -15.82
N LYS A 215 -5.12 -11.54 -15.28
CA LYS A 215 -4.36 -12.68 -15.85
C LYS A 215 -5.23 -13.69 -16.57
N ILE A 216 -6.54 -13.44 -16.65
CA ILE A 216 -7.46 -14.30 -17.39
C ILE A 216 -7.25 -14.09 -18.90
N GLU A 217 -6.78 -15.13 -19.58
CA GLU A 217 -6.52 -15.09 -21.03
C GLU A 217 -7.76 -15.50 -21.85
N ALA A 218 -8.52 -16.46 -21.33
CA ALA A 218 -9.74 -16.93 -21.99
C ALA A 218 -10.73 -17.55 -21.00
N VAL A 219 -12.01 -17.45 -21.33
CA VAL A 219 -13.10 -18.12 -20.60
C VAL A 219 -13.88 -18.99 -21.58
N ARG A 220 -13.99 -20.29 -21.30
CA ARG A 220 -14.75 -21.23 -22.10
C ARG A 220 -15.61 -22.15 -21.23
N ARG A 221 -16.93 -22.16 -21.43
CA ARG A 221 -17.87 -23.04 -20.69
C ARG A 221 -17.64 -23.05 -19.17
N LEU A 222 -17.55 -21.87 -18.55
CA LEU A 222 -17.29 -21.69 -17.11
C LEU A 222 -15.94 -22.27 -16.65
N THR A 223 -14.95 -22.18 -17.50
CA THR A 223 -13.57 -22.54 -17.20
C THR A 223 -12.67 -21.37 -17.57
N VAL A 224 -11.81 -20.97 -16.65
CA VAL A 224 -10.88 -19.84 -16.79
C VAL A 224 -9.51 -20.39 -17.20
N GLN A 225 -8.90 -19.81 -18.23
CA GLN A 225 -7.54 -20.13 -18.65
C GLN A 225 -6.58 -19.03 -18.20
N ILE A 226 -5.51 -19.43 -17.52
CA ILE A 226 -4.39 -18.56 -17.11
C ILE A 226 -3.09 -19.29 -17.49
N GLY A 227 -2.40 -18.81 -18.52
CA GLY A 227 -1.27 -19.52 -19.12
C GLY A 227 -1.62 -20.93 -19.57
N ALA A 228 -0.89 -21.92 -19.08
CA ALA A 228 -1.15 -23.34 -19.39
C ALA A 228 -2.20 -23.99 -18.47
N VAL A 229 -2.72 -23.28 -17.49
CA VAL A 229 -3.63 -23.84 -16.47
C VAL A 229 -5.08 -23.47 -16.76
N THR A 230 -5.96 -24.45 -16.60
CA THR A 230 -7.41 -24.31 -16.79
C THR A 230 -8.11 -24.55 -15.44
N ILE A 231 -8.83 -23.56 -14.94
CA ILE A 231 -9.48 -23.56 -13.63
C ILE A 231 -11.00 -23.51 -13.80
N PRO A 232 -11.76 -24.51 -13.28
CA PRO A 232 -13.21 -24.49 -13.39
C PRO A 232 -13.82 -23.48 -12.45
N VAL A 233 -14.93 -22.86 -12.85
CA VAL A 233 -15.77 -22.04 -11.99
C VAL A 233 -16.74 -22.93 -11.26
N GLY A 234 -16.70 -22.95 -9.94
CA GLY A 234 -17.61 -23.75 -9.12
C GLY A 234 -19.03 -23.18 -9.10
N ASP A 235 -20.05 -24.04 -8.94
CA ASP A 235 -21.46 -23.65 -9.02
C ASP A 235 -21.82 -22.49 -8.07
N GLN A 236 -21.25 -22.47 -6.86
CA GLN A 236 -21.48 -21.41 -5.87
C GLN A 236 -20.93 -20.03 -6.30
N TYR A 237 -20.02 -19.97 -7.24
CA TYR A 237 -19.33 -18.77 -7.69
C TYR A 237 -19.79 -18.30 -9.08
N LYS A 238 -20.64 -19.09 -9.74
CA LYS A 238 -21.05 -18.91 -11.12
C LYS A 238 -21.74 -17.56 -11.34
N ASP A 239 -22.72 -17.22 -10.51
CA ASP A 239 -23.51 -16.00 -10.70
C ASP A 239 -22.66 -14.74 -10.56
N THR A 240 -21.78 -14.71 -9.54
CA THR A 240 -20.84 -13.61 -9.32
C THR A 240 -19.82 -13.48 -10.46
N PHE A 241 -19.36 -14.63 -10.96
CA PHE A 241 -18.41 -14.64 -12.09
C PHE A 241 -19.07 -14.21 -13.41
N LEU A 242 -20.30 -14.61 -13.69
CA LEU A 242 -21.06 -14.17 -14.87
C LEU A 242 -21.36 -12.67 -14.82
N LEU A 243 -21.68 -12.15 -13.62
CA LEU A 243 -21.86 -10.70 -13.42
C LEU A 243 -20.55 -9.93 -13.67
N PHE A 244 -19.41 -10.49 -13.33
CA PHE A 244 -18.12 -9.90 -13.68
C PHE A 244 -17.89 -9.91 -15.20
N LEU A 245 -18.15 -11.01 -15.89
CA LEU A 245 -17.98 -11.11 -17.34
C LEU A 245 -18.91 -10.17 -18.12
N SER A 246 -20.13 -9.90 -17.62
CA SER A 246 -21.07 -8.98 -18.29
C SER A 246 -20.58 -7.54 -18.37
N ARG A 247 -19.52 -7.18 -17.65
CA ARG A 247 -18.86 -5.88 -17.73
C ARG A 247 -17.78 -5.82 -18.84
N TRP A 248 -17.45 -6.94 -19.43
CA TRP A 248 -16.43 -7.06 -20.50
C TRP A 248 -17.05 -7.22 -21.90
N THR A 249 -18.35 -7.43 -21.95
CA THR A 249 -19.17 -7.48 -23.17
C THR A 249 -20.07 -6.25 -23.26
#